data_98fba00cfb2e49feb0b8d336ce390371
#
_entry.id   98fba00cfb2e49feb0b8d336ce390371
#
_cell.length_a   1.000
_cell.length_b   1.000
_cell.length_c   1.000
_cell.angle_alpha   90.00
_cell.angle_beta   90.00
_cell.angle_gamma   90.00
#
_symmetry.space_group_name_H-M   'P 1'
#
loop_
_entity.id
_entity.type
_entity.pdbx_description
1 polymer ?
#
loop_
_entity_poly.entity_id
_entity_poly.type
_entity_poly.pdbx_seq_one_letter_code
_entity_poly.pdbx_strand_id
1 'polypeptide(L)'
;MYVQPLFEKKTGRTLLFYYTARRVQGKIKRTPVQRIGYIDELQLEYPDPLAHFREEAKRLTREAKQREIHFTCSLNEHFVFNEKFDKAEAAALERSDQLYNYGVLALLKLYRELEIDYFIRIKAQYRKTEFNYNHIFQMLVFGRVLFPASKLATWRERTRILQNKRFSDDAVYRALPFFASIKDAIVLHLHEQVKKQYHRDTTLLYYDVTNYYWEVDREDELRKRGVSKEHRPEPIVQMGLLMDNSGLPVSYELFPGNTNDVSTMRPMMQRLSENFGNKNLIFVADKGMMGGMNIAQIILEHNGYVISSSVRKADAELRNYILDQRGYKKLNDGRFKYKSRLVPCTIYVETAEGKKKPIQINERQIVFWSEDYCKKARHDRAIAIAKAMGRAGFGENTVINNYGGNRFLKKGIFDSETGKVVEHPVFSFSLDQELLESEEALDGYYLIRTNVVGLRHGDAPFDRPYRWHTKDNLFELNRLVSDLDIIEMYRGLWKIEESFKITKSYLKARPAFVHKKESIEAHFLTCFVALLLLRLLEKRTHEKIPIATMVESLKKAYLVQLENDTYVNAYCDNIIAAIGNDLHLDLTKKYYSKGDLKNLRGKTAKK
;
A
#
# COMPACT_ATOMS: atom_id res chain seq x y z
N MET A 1 -38.32 12.30 19.38
CA MET A 1 -39.48 12.26 20.32
C MET A 1 -39.65 10.82 20.81
N TYR A 2 -40.10 10.60 22.03
CA TYR A 2 -40.38 9.26 22.58
C TYR A 2 -41.51 9.38 23.63
N VAL A 3 -42.19 8.27 23.87
CA VAL A 3 -43.28 8.24 24.86
C VAL A 3 -42.74 7.76 26.19
N GLN A 4 -43.14 8.46 27.26
CA GLN A 4 -42.82 8.09 28.63
C GLN A 4 -44.11 7.99 29.44
N PRO A 5 -44.37 6.85 30.11
CA PRO A 5 -45.46 6.74 31.10
C PRO A 5 -45.04 7.44 32.39
N LEU A 6 -45.96 8.18 32.98
CA LEU A 6 -45.82 8.87 34.27
C LEU A 6 -46.95 8.43 35.20
N PHE A 7 -46.61 7.77 36.28
CA PHE A 7 -47.60 7.41 37.31
C PHE A 7 -47.92 8.62 38.20
N GLU A 8 -49.18 8.99 38.23
CA GLU A 8 -49.68 10.12 39.02
C GLU A 8 -50.26 9.64 40.34
N LYS A 9 -49.50 9.85 41.43
CA LYS A 9 -49.89 9.38 42.79
C LYS A 9 -51.23 9.91 43.32
N LYS A 10 -51.67 11.08 42.86
CA LYS A 10 -52.93 11.70 43.30
C LYS A 10 -54.16 11.01 42.70
N THR A 11 -54.06 10.54 41.50
CA THR A 11 -55.19 9.92 40.77
C THR A 11 -55.07 8.40 40.70
N GLY A 12 -53.91 7.83 41.08
CA GLY A 12 -53.62 6.39 40.94
C GLY A 12 -53.51 5.91 39.47
N ARG A 13 -53.45 6.83 38.50
CA ARG A 13 -53.54 6.55 37.07
C ARG A 13 -52.18 6.79 36.39
N THR A 14 -51.94 6.12 35.27
CA THR A 14 -50.73 6.32 34.48
C THR A 14 -51.03 7.16 33.24
N LEU A 15 -50.33 8.28 33.16
CA LEU A 15 -50.46 9.29 32.11
C LEU A 15 -49.33 9.12 31.09
N LEU A 16 -49.64 9.16 29.79
CA LEU A 16 -48.65 9.13 28.70
C LEU A 16 -48.33 10.56 28.23
N PHE A 17 -47.03 10.79 28.01
CA PHE A 17 -46.51 12.03 27.44
C PHE A 17 -45.53 11.76 26.30
N TYR A 18 -45.55 12.64 25.30
CA TYR A 18 -44.43 12.78 24.38
C TYR A 18 -43.32 13.63 25.02
N TYR A 19 -42.08 13.10 24.99
CA TYR A 19 -40.90 13.79 25.47
C TYR A 19 -39.87 13.98 24.36
N THR A 20 -39.11 15.07 24.47
CA THR A 20 -37.84 15.23 23.77
C THR A 20 -36.69 15.16 24.78
N ALA A 21 -35.54 14.62 24.35
CA ALA A 21 -34.34 14.60 25.16
C ALA A 21 -33.21 15.36 24.42
N ARG A 22 -32.62 16.35 25.09
CA ARG A 22 -31.44 17.06 24.61
C ARG A 22 -30.31 16.96 25.63
N ARG A 23 -29.09 16.82 25.15
CA ARG A 23 -27.91 16.84 26.00
C ARG A 23 -27.43 18.28 26.15
N VAL A 24 -27.50 18.82 27.36
CA VAL A 24 -27.06 20.17 27.70
C VAL A 24 -25.96 20.03 28.76
N GLN A 25 -24.79 20.55 28.49
CA GLN A 25 -23.62 20.48 29.40
C GLN A 25 -23.33 19.07 29.95
N GLY A 26 -23.39 18.05 29.07
CA GLY A 26 -23.13 16.66 29.47
C GLY A 26 -24.29 15.91 30.12
N LYS A 27 -25.35 16.60 30.59
CA LYS A 27 -26.54 16.01 31.21
C LYS A 27 -27.70 15.90 30.22
N ILE A 28 -28.49 14.83 30.33
CA ILE A 28 -29.68 14.65 29.50
C ILE A 28 -30.83 15.45 30.12
N LYS A 29 -31.25 16.52 29.45
CA LYS A 29 -32.45 17.28 29.81
C LYS A 29 -33.62 16.72 29.01
N ARG A 30 -34.64 16.23 29.73
CA ARG A 30 -35.92 15.74 29.19
C ARG A 30 -36.96 16.84 29.29
N THR A 31 -37.63 17.12 28.19
CA THR A 31 -38.67 18.15 28.17
C THR A 31 -39.97 17.50 27.66
N PRO A 32 -41.08 17.60 28.41
CA PRO A 32 -42.37 17.16 27.92
C PRO A 32 -42.80 18.04 26.73
N VAL A 33 -43.36 17.45 25.71
CA VAL A 33 -43.80 18.14 24.49
C VAL A 33 -45.32 18.23 24.45
N GLN A 34 -46.00 17.11 24.72
CA GLN A 34 -47.45 17.04 24.65
C GLN A 34 -47.97 15.91 25.56
N ARG A 35 -49.08 16.19 26.24
CA ARG A 35 -49.85 15.18 26.94
C ARG A 35 -50.65 14.35 25.96
N ILE A 36 -50.62 13.01 26.10
CA ILE A 36 -51.40 12.09 25.28
C ILE A 36 -52.72 11.75 25.94
N GLY A 37 -52.70 11.20 27.14
CA GLY A 37 -53.87 10.80 27.90
C GLY A 37 -53.56 9.73 28.94
N TYR A 38 -54.53 9.39 29.76
CA TYR A 38 -54.41 8.28 30.71
C TYR A 38 -54.50 6.93 29.99
N ILE A 39 -53.70 5.95 30.41
CA ILE A 39 -53.64 4.63 29.76
C ILE A 39 -55.02 3.94 29.77
N ASP A 40 -55.72 4.00 30.88
CA ASP A 40 -57.05 3.40 31.07
C ASP A 40 -58.12 4.02 30.16
N GLU A 41 -58.09 5.30 29.87
CA GLU A 41 -58.94 5.96 28.87
C GLU A 41 -58.54 5.55 27.45
N LEU A 42 -57.26 5.55 27.19
CA LEU A 42 -56.72 5.22 25.87
C LEU A 42 -56.90 3.74 25.50
N GLN A 43 -57.04 2.84 26.48
CA GLN A 43 -57.34 1.41 26.24
C GLN A 43 -58.72 1.18 25.66
N LEU A 44 -59.63 2.16 25.76
CA LEU A 44 -60.95 2.07 25.10
C LEU A 44 -60.83 2.20 23.57
N GLU A 45 -59.82 2.87 23.09
CA GLU A 45 -59.61 3.10 21.65
C GLU A 45 -58.46 2.27 21.06
N TYR A 46 -57.43 1.97 21.87
CA TYR A 46 -56.23 1.28 21.44
C TYR A 46 -55.96 0.05 22.30
N PRO A 47 -55.88 -1.17 21.74
CA PRO A 47 -55.60 -2.38 22.56
C PRO A 47 -54.31 -2.31 23.37
N ASP A 48 -53.29 -1.68 22.83
CA ASP A 48 -52.03 -1.35 23.53
C ASP A 48 -51.66 0.12 23.25
N PRO A 49 -52.13 1.09 24.09
CA PRO A 49 -51.84 2.50 23.89
C PRO A 49 -50.34 2.83 23.91
N LEU A 50 -49.58 2.14 24.75
CA LEU A 50 -48.16 2.41 24.88
C LEU A 50 -47.38 2.01 23.60
N ALA A 51 -47.70 0.87 23.03
CA ALA A 51 -47.10 0.43 21.77
C ALA A 51 -47.54 1.34 20.60
N HIS A 52 -48.84 1.67 20.51
CA HIS A 52 -49.37 2.57 19.49
C HIS A 52 -48.69 3.92 19.48
N PHE A 53 -48.64 4.64 20.61
CA PHE A 53 -48.03 5.94 20.67
C PHE A 53 -46.51 5.94 20.61
N ARG A 54 -45.84 4.81 20.92
CA ARG A 54 -44.41 4.63 20.61
C ARG A 54 -44.13 4.57 19.10
N GLU A 55 -44.94 3.86 18.33
CA GLU A 55 -44.83 3.85 16.88
C GLU A 55 -45.17 5.22 16.27
N GLU A 56 -46.17 5.90 16.80
CA GLU A 56 -46.49 7.25 16.38
C GLU A 56 -45.36 8.24 16.71
N ALA A 57 -44.73 8.14 17.87
CA ALA A 57 -43.55 8.94 18.21
C ALA A 57 -42.37 8.69 17.25
N LYS A 58 -42.22 7.45 16.79
CA LYS A 58 -41.22 7.11 15.74
C LYS A 58 -41.60 7.74 14.40
N ARG A 59 -42.90 7.68 14.02
CA ARG A 59 -43.43 8.31 12.79
C ARG A 59 -43.21 9.82 12.81
N LEU A 60 -43.65 10.49 13.87
CA LEU A 60 -43.45 11.95 14.07
C LEU A 60 -41.97 12.34 14.08
N THR A 61 -41.11 11.47 14.60
CA THR A 61 -39.66 11.70 14.57
C THR A 61 -39.09 11.58 13.16
N ARG A 62 -39.62 10.64 12.34
CA ARG A 62 -39.24 10.50 10.92
C ARG A 62 -39.72 11.71 10.11
N GLU A 63 -40.98 12.12 10.29
CA GLU A 63 -41.56 13.29 9.63
C GLU A 63 -40.83 14.60 10.01
N ALA A 64 -40.48 14.76 11.30
CA ALA A 64 -39.68 15.90 11.74
C ALA A 64 -38.27 15.90 11.15
N LYS A 65 -37.70 14.73 10.78
CA LYS A 65 -36.44 14.61 10.06
C LYS A 65 -36.59 14.88 8.56
N GLN A 66 -37.80 14.70 8.02
CA GLN A 66 -38.11 14.96 6.59
C GLN A 66 -38.54 16.40 6.33
N ARG A 67 -38.65 17.24 7.39
CA ARG A 67 -39.01 18.66 7.19
C ARG A 67 -37.98 19.35 6.31
N GLU A 68 -38.50 20.08 5.34
CA GLU A 68 -37.74 21.03 4.54
C GLU A 68 -37.14 22.09 5.46
N ILE A 69 -35.85 22.32 5.32
CA ILE A 69 -35.15 23.40 6.03
C ILE A 69 -35.07 24.55 5.06
N HIS A 70 -35.78 25.65 5.36
CA HIS A 70 -35.65 26.89 4.64
C HIS A 70 -34.60 27.76 5.36
N PHE A 71 -33.64 28.29 4.60
CA PHE A 71 -32.70 29.28 5.09
C PHE A 71 -32.72 30.50 4.18
N THR A 72 -32.57 31.67 4.74
CA THR A 72 -32.51 32.94 4.03
C THR A 72 -31.04 33.36 4.01
N CYS A 73 -30.48 33.63 2.84
CA CYS A 73 -29.14 34.20 2.69
C CYS A 73 -29.24 35.58 2.04
N SER A 74 -28.36 36.50 2.44
CA SER A 74 -28.18 37.77 1.78
C SER A 74 -27.07 37.65 0.73
N LEU A 75 -27.35 38.02 -0.51
CA LEU A 75 -26.34 38.07 -1.56
C LEU A 75 -25.31 39.20 -1.35
N ASN A 76 -25.56 40.09 -0.37
CA ASN A 76 -24.69 41.21 -0.05
C ASN A 76 -23.83 40.94 1.20
N GLU A 77 -23.84 39.72 1.73
CA GLU A 77 -22.95 39.36 2.83
C GLU A 77 -21.52 39.15 2.35
N HIS A 78 -20.58 39.79 3.05
CA HIS A 78 -19.15 39.67 2.80
C HIS A 78 -18.46 39.09 4.04
N PHE A 79 -17.38 38.37 3.79
CA PHE A 79 -16.51 37.96 4.90
C PHE A 79 -15.87 39.21 5.52
N VAL A 80 -15.96 39.31 6.86
CA VAL A 80 -15.30 40.39 7.60
C VAL A 80 -13.90 39.91 7.99
N PHE A 81 -12.88 40.58 7.47
CA PHE A 81 -11.49 40.33 7.81
C PHE A 81 -10.97 41.45 8.71
N ASN A 82 -10.12 41.11 9.68
CA ASN A 82 -9.39 42.11 10.46
C ASN A 82 -8.36 42.80 9.58
N GLU A 83 -8.41 44.12 9.49
CA GLU A 83 -7.52 44.94 8.62
C GLU A 83 -6.06 44.98 9.10
N LYS A 84 -5.78 44.55 10.34
CA LYS A 84 -4.41 44.54 10.90
C LYS A 84 -3.80 43.15 10.87
N PHE A 85 -2.98 42.91 9.86
CA PHE A 85 -2.12 41.73 9.83
C PHE A 85 -0.81 41.98 10.59
N ASP A 86 -0.64 41.31 11.71
CA ASP A 86 0.71 41.12 12.24
C ASP A 86 1.30 39.82 11.65
N LYS A 87 2.66 39.67 11.70
CA LYS A 87 3.33 38.47 11.17
C LYS A 87 2.94 37.18 11.89
N ALA A 88 2.54 37.27 13.15
CA ALA A 88 2.10 36.14 13.96
C ALA A 88 0.66 35.70 13.55
N GLU A 89 -0.24 36.66 13.29
CA GLU A 89 -1.59 36.40 12.80
C GLU A 89 -1.60 35.86 11.37
N ALA A 90 -0.70 36.34 10.50
CA ALA A 90 -0.53 35.80 9.17
C ALA A 90 -0.04 34.34 9.16
N ALA A 91 0.71 33.93 10.18
CA ALA A 91 1.13 32.54 10.39
C ALA A 91 0.01 31.67 11.00
N ALA A 92 -0.91 32.30 11.73
CA ALA A 92 -2.03 31.64 12.45
C ALA A 92 -3.34 31.67 11.66
N LEU A 93 -3.31 31.95 10.34
CA LEU A 93 -4.51 32.04 9.49
C LEU A 93 -5.47 30.87 9.80
N GLU A 94 -6.42 31.16 10.70
CA GLU A 94 -7.62 30.34 10.86
C GLU A 94 -8.40 30.52 9.55
N ARG A 95 -8.23 29.59 8.64
CA ARG A 95 -9.05 29.58 7.43
C ARG A 95 -10.50 29.45 7.86
N SER A 96 -11.33 30.34 7.43
CA SER A 96 -12.79 30.24 7.55
C SER A 96 -13.37 29.15 6.63
N ASP A 97 -12.57 28.13 6.30
CA ASP A 97 -12.95 27.00 5.47
C ASP A 97 -14.08 26.21 6.14
N GLN A 98 -15.28 26.44 5.67
CA GLN A 98 -16.45 25.63 6.00
C GLN A 98 -16.43 24.27 5.25
N LEU A 99 -15.26 23.87 4.72
CA LEU A 99 -15.11 22.65 3.95
C LEU A 99 -14.69 21.47 4.84
N TYR A 100 -15.39 20.36 4.68
CA TYR A 100 -15.05 19.10 5.33
C TYR A 100 -14.98 17.99 4.29
N ASN A 101 -13.84 17.28 4.19
CA ASN A 101 -13.71 16.12 3.32
C ASN A 101 -14.36 14.91 3.97
N TYR A 102 -15.53 14.49 3.49
CA TYR A 102 -16.23 13.33 4.04
C TYR A 102 -15.74 11.99 3.46
N GLY A 103 -14.94 12.00 2.40
CA GLY A 103 -14.22 10.83 1.90
C GLY A 103 -13.30 10.21 2.95
N VAL A 104 -12.86 11.02 3.93
CA VAL A 104 -12.12 10.52 5.12
C VAL A 104 -12.86 9.43 5.88
N LEU A 105 -14.20 9.37 5.80
CA LEU A 105 -14.99 8.37 6.53
C LEU A 105 -14.74 6.95 6.03
N ALA A 106 -14.43 6.78 4.75
CA ALA A 106 -14.01 5.49 4.20
C ALA A 106 -12.69 5.02 4.82
N LEU A 107 -11.69 5.91 4.89
CA LEU A 107 -10.40 5.61 5.51
C LEU A 107 -10.54 5.38 7.03
N LEU A 108 -11.37 6.17 7.69
CA LEU A 108 -11.64 6.05 9.13
C LEU A 108 -12.33 4.71 9.46
N LYS A 109 -13.20 4.22 8.58
CA LYS A 109 -13.84 2.90 8.74
C LYS A 109 -12.80 1.80 8.79
N LEU A 110 -11.93 1.71 7.79
CA LEU A 110 -10.86 0.72 7.73
C LEU A 110 -9.83 0.88 8.85
N TYR A 111 -9.48 2.12 9.20
CA TYR A 111 -8.57 2.44 10.30
C TYR A 111 -9.08 1.89 11.65
N ARG A 112 -10.39 1.97 11.89
CA ARG A 112 -11.05 1.46 13.09
C ARG A 112 -11.27 -0.05 13.04
N GLU A 113 -11.57 -0.60 11.88
CA GLU A 113 -11.65 -2.05 11.69
C GLU A 113 -10.32 -2.73 12.06
N LEU A 114 -9.19 -2.11 11.68
CA LEU A 114 -7.87 -2.58 12.06
C LEU A 114 -7.48 -2.22 13.50
N GLU A 115 -8.38 -1.64 14.28
CA GLU A 115 -8.18 -1.26 15.70
C GLU A 115 -6.92 -0.38 15.93
N ILE A 116 -6.52 0.43 14.92
CA ILE A 116 -5.32 1.29 15.01
C ILE A 116 -5.50 2.37 16.08
N ASP A 117 -6.71 2.94 16.20
CA ASP A 117 -7.04 3.93 17.23
C ASP A 117 -6.91 3.36 18.65
N TYR A 118 -7.35 2.13 18.85
CA TYR A 118 -7.19 1.41 20.12
C TYR A 118 -5.72 1.14 20.41
N PHE A 119 -4.98 0.59 19.44
CA PHE A 119 -3.56 0.27 19.58
C PHE A 119 -2.72 1.50 19.98
N ILE A 120 -2.88 2.61 19.25
CA ILE A 120 -2.13 3.85 19.57
C ILE A 120 -2.48 4.37 20.95
N ARG A 121 -3.76 4.33 21.34
CA ARG A 121 -4.21 4.75 22.66
C ARG A 121 -3.54 3.93 23.77
N ILE A 122 -3.48 2.60 23.63
CA ILE A 122 -2.81 1.72 24.60
C ILE A 122 -1.31 2.03 24.68
N LYS A 123 -0.62 2.17 23.54
CA LYS A 123 0.81 2.47 23.52
C LYS A 123 1.16 3.85 24.06
N ALA A 124 0.22 4.80 24.02
CA ALA A 124 0.40 6.16 24.51
C ALA A 124 -0.09 6.38 25.95
N GLN A 125 -0.75 5.39 26.58
CA GLN A 125 -1.50 5.60 27.86
C GLN A 125 -0.66 6.14 29.01
N TYR A 126 0.64 5.83 29.08
CA TYR A 126 1.53 6.30 30.15
C TYR A 126 2.31 7.58 29.77
N ARG A 127 2.06 8.14 28.58
CA ARG A 127 2.73 9.36 28.14
C ARG A 127 1.96 10.61 28.57
N LYS A 128 2.59 11.44 29.36
CA LYS A 128 2.03 12.74 29.78
C LYS A 128 2.25 13.76 28.66
N THR A 129 1.26 13.91 27.77
CA THR A 129 1.27 14.90 26.68
C THR A 129 -0.03 15.67 26.62
N GLU A 130 0.03 16.93 26.22
CA GLU A 130 -1.13 17.80 26.03
C GLU A 130 -1.92 17.48 24.76
N PHE A 131 -1.38 16.63 23.87
CA PHE A 131 -1.97 16.29 22.60
C PHE A 131 -2.27 14.79 22.49
N ASN A 132 -3.21 14.47 21.61
CA ASN A 132 -3.61 13.09 21.37
C ASN A 132 -2.85 12.51 20.17
N TYR A 133 -1.97 11.52 20.40
CA TYR A 133 -1.20 10.84 19.37
C TYR A 133 -2.07 10.24 18.27
N ASN A 134 -3.22 9.66 18.60
CA ASN A 134 -4.11 9.07 17.60
C ASN A 134 -4.68 10.11 16.65
N HIS A 135 -5.02 11.31 17.12
CA HIS A 135 -5.48 12.38 16.22
C HIS A 135 -4.39 12.83 15.24
N ILE A 136 -3.16 12.95 15.73
CA ILE A 136 -2.00 13.30 14.88
C ILE A 136 -1.76 12.19 13.85
N PHE A 137 -1.79 10.92 14.27
CA PHE A 137 -1.56 9.80 13.36
C PHE A 137 -2.66 9.70 12.30
N GLN A 138 -3.93 9.85 12.68
CA GLN A 138 -5.05 9.93 11.73
C GLN A 138 -4.85 11.05 10.72
N MET A 139 -4.49 12.26 11.17
CA MET A 139 -4.19 13.38 10.28
C MET A 139 -3.07 13.04 9.29
N LEU A 140 -1.98 12.44 9.78
CA LEU A 140 -0.84 12.09 8.94
C LEU A 140 -1.21 11.01 7.90
N VAL A 141 -1.92 9.95 8.32
CA VAL A 141 -2.32 8.84 7.45
C VAL A 141 -3.37 9.28 6.43
N PHE A 142 -4.45 9.92 6.88
CA PHE A 142 -5.52 10.37 5.98
C PHE A 142 -5.07 11.52 5.09
N GLY A 143 -4.27 12.44 5.63
CA GLY A 143 -3.66 13.51 4.87
C GLY A 143 -2.71 12.97 3.78
N ARG A 144 -2.04 11.85 4.03
CA ARG A 144 -1.18 11.22 3.02
C ARG A 144 -1.98 10.70 1.82
N VAL A 145 -3.22 10.25 2.03
CA VAL A 145 -4.12 9.84 0.95
C VAL A 145 -4.79 11.04 0.27
N LEU A 146 -5.37 11.93 1.08
CA LEU A 146 -6.26 12.99 0.59
C LEU A 146 -5.49 14.26 0.16
N PHE A 147 -4.45 14.64 0.92
CA PHE A 147 -3.68 15.88 0.74
C PHE A 147 -2.18 15.62 0.92
N PRO A 148 -1.55 14.80 0.08
CA PRO A 148 -0.15 14.42 0.24
C PRO A 148 0.76 15.66 0.12
N ALA A 149 1.33 16.06 1.28
CA ALA A 149 2.15 17.25 1.42
C ALA A 149 3.17 17.10 2.56
N SER A 150 3.90 18.16 2.90
CA SER A 150 4.73 18.22 4.10
C SER A 150 3.90 18.10 5.37
N LYS A 151 4.52 17.78 6.53
CA LYS A 151 3.81 17.68 7.80
C LYS A 151 3.10 18.97 8.18
N LEU A 152 3.77 20.10 7.96
CA LEU A 152 3.21 21.42 8.22
C LEU A 152 2.02 21.73 7.30
N ALA A 153 2.15 21.46 5.99
CA ALA A 153 1.05 21.67 5.05
C ALA A 153 -0.14 20.74 5.37
N THR A 154 0.11 19.47 5.73
CA THR A 154 -0.95 18.55 6.16
C THR A 154 -1.63 19.03 7.47
N TRP A 155 -0.86 19.60 8.40
CA TRP A 155 -1.41 20.18 9.63
C TRP A 155 -2.33 21.37 9.33
N ARG A 156 -1.97 22.22 8.36
CA ARG A 156 -2.82 23.34 7.91
C ARG A 156 -4.17 22.87 7.36
N GLU A 157 -4.22 21.68 6.74
CA GLU A 157 -5.45 21.07 6.21
C GLU A 157 -6.21 20.21 7.25
N ARG A 158 -5.74 20.12 8.52
CA ARG A 158 -6.29 19.22 9.55
C ARG A 158 -7.78 19.41 9.82
N THR A 159 -8.27 20.63 9.73
CA THR A 159 -9.70 20.96 9.97
C THR A 159 -10.60 20.30 8.94
N ARG A 160 -10.14 20.18 7.69
CA ARG A 160 -10.85 19.50 6.60
C ARG A 160 -10.92 17.98 6.80
N ILE A 161 -9.95 17.40 7.53
CA ILE A 161 -9.86 15.95 7.75
C ILE A 161 -10.52 15.56 9.08
N LEU A 162 -10.18 16.24 10.17
CA LEU A 162 -10.50 15.80 11.52
C LEU A 162 -11.62 16.59 12.18
N GLN A 163 -12.13 17.67 11.57
CA GLN A 163 -13.03 18.60 12.23
C GLN A 163 -12.49 18.98 13.64
N ASN A 164 -12.88 19.95 14.27
CA ASN A 164 -12.64 20.40 15.67
C ASN A 164 -11.53 19.72 16.51
N LYS A 165 -10.53 19.05 15.91
CA LYS A 165 -9.37 18.48 16.62
C LYS A 165 -8.26 19.52 16.69
N ARG A 166 -7.99 20.00 17.92
CA ARG A 166 -6.99 21.05 18.18
C ARG A 166 -5.69 20.45 18.67
N PHE A 167 -4.59 20.77 18.04
CA PHE A 167 -3.20 20.54 18.43
C PHE A 167 -2.29 21.43 17.57
N SER A 168 -1.16 21.82 18.13
CA SER A 168 -0.19 22.67 17.43
C SER A 168 0.59 21.91 16.34
N ASP A 169 1.22 22.63 15.45
CA ASP A 169 2.18 22.07 14.48
C ASP A 169 3.39 21.47 15.18
N ASP A 170 3.91 22.09 16.25
CA ASP A 170 4.97 21.54 17.10
C ASP A 170 4.60 20.15 17.66
N ALA A 171 3.36 19.96 18.10
CA ALA A 171 2.85 18.67 18.57
C ALA A 171 3.00 17.57 17.51
N VAL A 172 2.86 17.90 16.22
CA VAL A 172 3.05 16.95 15.12
C VAL A 172 4.48 16.44 15.09
N TYR A 173 5.48 17.35 15.16
CA TYR A 173 6.89 16.96 15.13
C TYR A 173 7.31 16.24 16.41
N ARG A 174 6.79 16.62 17.58
CA ARG A 174 7.02 15.95 18.87
C ARG A 174 6.43 14.54 18.92
N ALA A 175 5.40 14.24 18.11
CA ALA A 175 4.80 12.92 18.03
C ALA A 175 5.61 11.93 17.14
N LEU A 176 6.44 12.40 16.20
CA LEU A 176 7.13 11.52 15.24
C LEU A 176 8.04 10.48 15.91
N PRO A 177 8.88 10.81 16.92
CA PRO A 177 9.70 9.82 17.60
C PRO A 177 8.88 8.71 18.28
N PHE A 178 7.69 9.05 18.80
CA PHE A 178 6.79 8.02 19.33
C PHE A 178 6.32 7.07 18.25
N PHE A 179 5.91 7.56 17.08
CA PHE A 179 5.47 6.69 15.98
C PHE A 179 6.60 5.79 15.48
N ALA A 180 7.82 6.32 15.41
CA ALA A 180 9.00 5.52 15.08
C ALA A 180 9.24 4.41 16.11
N SER A 181 9.10 4.71 17.40
CA SER A 181 9.36 3.74 18.49
C SER A 181 8.34 2.60 18.54
N ILE A 182 7.15 2.77 17.98
CA ILE A 182 6.10 1.73 17.93
C ILE A 182 5.99 1.04 16.56
N LYS A 183 6.90 1.32 15.61
CA LYS A 183 6.84 0.83 14.22
C LYS A 183 6.63 -0.67 14.15
N ASP A 184 7.53 -1.45 14.75
CA ASP A 184 7.46 -2.92 14.65
C ASP A 184 6.20 -3.48 15.32
N ALA A 185 5.83 -2.92 16.47
CA ALA A 185 4.63 -3.34 17.19
C ALA A 185 3.32 -3.02 16.44
N ILE A 186 3.22 -1.87 15.76
CA ILE A 186 2.02 -1.55 14.97
C ILE A 186 1.96 -2.37 13.68
N VAL A 187 3.11 -2.66 13.04
CA VAL A 187 3.15 -3.51 11.85
C VAL A 187 2.69 -4.93 12.20
N LEU A 188 3.15 -5.48 13.34
CA LEU A 188 2.68 -6.77 13.83
C LEU A 188 1.18 -6.74 14.16
N HIS A 189 0.70 -5.71 14.87
CA HIS A 189 -0.72 -5.54 15.15
C HIS A 189 -1.57 -5.51 13.86
N LEU A 190 -1.14 -4.76 12.85
CA LEU A 190 -1.81 -4.69 11.55
C LEU A 190 -1.84 -6.06 10.85
N HIS A 191 -0.73 -6.81 10.92
CA HIS A 191 -0.67 -8.17 10.38
C HIS A 191 -1.75 -9.06 11.02
N GLU A 192 -1.84 -9.08 12.35
CA GLU A 192 -2.82 -9.88 13.08
C GLU A 192 -4.25 -9.45 12.80
N GLN A 193 -4.52 -8.15 12.72
CA GLN A 193 -5.85 -7.64 12.38
C GLN A 193 -6.26 -8.03 10.95
N VAL A 194 -5.36 -7.91 9.99
CA VAL A 194 -5.63 -8.32 8.61
C VAL A 194 -5.81 -9.84 8.51
N LYS A 195 -5.01 -10.63 9.23
CA LYS A 195 -5.17 -12.09 9.31
C LYS A 195 -6.55 -12.46 9.84
N LYS A 196 -6.96 -11.84 10.93
CA LYS A 196 -8.25 -12.09 11.59
C LYS A 196 -9.45 -11.70 10.73
N GLN A 197 -9.40 -10.55 10.06
CA GLN A 197 -10.58 -9.97 9.41
C GLN A 197 -10.65 -10.25 7.90
N TYR A 198 -9.50 -10.44 7.26
CA TYR A 198 -9.38 -10.64 5.81
C TYR A 198 -8.80 -12.00 5.44
N HIS A 199 -8.64 -12.91 6.42
CA HIS A 199 -8.11 -14.27 6.22
C HIS A 199 -6.79 -14.27 5.45
N ARG A 200 -5.85 -13.37 5.86
CA ARG A 200 -4.54 -13.22 5.21
C ARG A 200 -3.81 -14.56 5.15
N ASP A 201 -3.41 -14.94 3.95
CA ASP A 201 -2.49 -16.04 3.70
C ASP A 201 -1.10 -15.49 3.41
N THR A 202 -0.13 -15.88 4.24
CA THR A 202 1.28 -15.51 4.10
C THR A 202 2.16 -16.65 3.61
N THR A 203 1.57 -17.74 3.12
CA THR A 203 2.35 -18.85 2.55
C THR A 203 3.21 -18.39 1.39
N LEU A 204 2.72 -17.45 0.57
CA LEU A 204 3.43 -16.83 -0.55
C LEU A 204 3.66 -15.35 -0.25
N LEU A 205 4.92 -14.93 -0.27
CA LEU A 205 5.34 -13.56 0.01
C LEU A 205 6.15 -12.98 -1.15
N TYR A 206 5.76 -11.82 -1.61
CA TYR A 206 6.49 -11.03 -2.58
C TYR A 206 7.44 -10.07 -1.88
N TYR A 207 8.68 -10.02 -2.31
CA TYR A 207 9.68 -9.09 -1.80
C TYR A 207 10.35 -8.32 -2.92
N ASP A 208 10.41 -7.00 -2.79
CA ASP A 208 11.18 -6.13 -3.67
C ASP A 208 11.62 -4.87 -2.92
N VAL A 209 12.60 -4.16 -3.49
CA VAL A 209 13.20 -2.95 -2.94
C VAL A 209 13.04 -1.80 -3.93
N THR A 210 12.71 -0.64 -3.38
CA THR A 210 12.72 0.61 -4.16
C THR A 210 13.43 1.72 -3.39
N ASN A 211 13.79 2.80 -4.07
CA ASN A 211 14.43 3.95 -3.44
C ASN A 211 13.55 5.19 -3.47
N TYR A 212 13.79 6.05 -2.48
CA TYR A 212 13.15 7.36 -2.34
C TYR A 212 14.27 8.39 -2.17
N TYR A 213 14.21 9.49 -2.91
CA TYR A 213 15.22 10.54 -2.88
C TYR A 213 14.81 11.68 -1.93
N TRP A 214 15.80 12.41 -1.46
CA TRP A 214 15.68 13.64 -0.69
C TRP A 214 16.30 14.80 -1.46
N GLU A 215 15.61 15.90 -1.55
CA GLU A 215 16.12 17.14 -2.14
C GLU A 215 17.06 17.85 -1.14
N VAL A 216 18.16 17.17 -0.78
CA VAL A 216 19.20 17.66 0.12
C VAL A 216 20.56 17.13 -0.34
N ASP A 217 21.63 17.88 -0.08
CA ASP A 217 23.00 17.48 -0.47
C ASP A 217 23.73 16.67 0.62
N ARG A 218 23.26 16.77 1.88
CA ARG A 218 23.94 16.15 3.02
C ARG A 218 23.47 14.71 3.22
N GLU A 219 24.45 13.84 3.41
CA GLU A 219 24.26 12.45 3.81
C GLU A 219 24.17 12.32 5.34
N ASP A 220 23.51 11.26 5.80
CA ASP A 220 23.50 10.80 7.20
C ASP A 220 23.54 9.27 7.27
N GLU A 221 23.16 8.67 8.39
CA GLU A 221 23.16 7.20 8.55
C GLU A 221 22.27 6.49 7.54
N LEU A 222 21.11 7.06 7.22
CA LEU A 222 20.09 6.44 6.38
C LEU A 222 20.09 7.00 4.95
N ARG A 223 20.23 8.33 4.82
CA ARG A 223 20.28 9.01 3.53
C ARG A 223 21.71 8.96 2.98
N LYS A 224 21.91 8.09 1.98
CA LYS A 224 23.19 7.88 1.32
C LYS A 224 23.04 8.02 -0.20
N ARG A 225 24.08 8.50 -0.85
CA ARG A 225 24.17 8.42 -2.31
C ARG A 225 24.38 6.97 -2.73
N GLY A 226 23.63 6.51 -3.70
CA GLY A 226 23.64 5.13 -4.16
C GLY A 226 23.09 5.00 -5.57
N VAL A 227 22.85 3.76 -6.00
CA VAL A 227 22.29 3.49 -7.33
C VAL A 227 20.81 3.92 -7.33
N SER A 228 20.56 5.15 -7.81
CA SER A 228 19.22 5.67 -7.96
C SER A 228 18.52 5.01 -9.17
N LYS A 229 17.38 4.35 -8.95
CA LYS A 229 16.52 3.83 -10.04
C LYS A 229 15.98 4.94 -10.96
N GLU A 230 16.15 6.20 -10.57
CA GLU A 230 15.70 7.39 -11.30
C GLU A 230 16.86 8.25 -11.81
N HIS A 231 18.10 7.73 -11.70
CA HIS A 231 19.33 8.40 -12.13
C HIS A 231 19.51 9.80 -11.53
N ARG A 232 19.10 9.98 -10.26
CA ARG A 232 19.26 11.23 -9.53
C ARG A 232 20.53 11.21 -8.67
N PRO A 233 21.24 12.36 -8.54
CA PRO A 233 22.46 12.46 -7.76
C PRO A 233 22.22 12.62 -6.25
N GLU A 234 20.98 12.98 -5.85
CA GLU A 234 20.64 13.27 -4.46
C GLU A 234 20.68 12.00 -3.60
N PRO A 235 20.91 12.14 -2.28
CA PRO A 235 20.85 11.03 -1.33
C PRO A 235 19.48 10.33 -1.38
N ILE A 236 19.51 9.01 -1.28
CA ILE A 236 18.35 8.15 -1.28
C ILE A 236 18.25 7.34 0.01
N VAL A 237 17.06 6.85 0.30
CA VAL A 237 16.78 5.78 1.28
C VAL A 237 16.15 4.64 0.51
N GLN A 238 16.56 3.42 0.79
CA GLN A 238 15.95 2.24 0.23
C GLN A 238 14.86 1.72 1.15
N MET A 239 13.77 1.23 0.57
CA MET A 239 12.67 0.59 1.27
C MET A 239 12.44 -0.79 0.68
N GLY A 240 12.69 -1.81 1.48
CA GLY A 240 12.23 -3.17 1.22
C GLY A 240 10.78 -3.29 1.66
N LEU A 241 9.93 -3.82 0.78
CA LEU A 241 8.51 -4.06 1.04
C LEU A 241 8.22 -5.55 0.91
N LEU A 242 7.40 -6.05 1.82
CA LEU A 242 6.90 -7.41 1.81
C LEU A 242 5.39 -7.40 1.65
N MET A 243 4.87 -8.20 0.73
CA MET A 243 3.44 -8.29 0.44
C MET A 243 2.98 -9.73 0.42
N ASP A 244 1.74 -9.98 0.82
CA ASP A 244 1.11 -11.30 0.71
C ASP A 244 0.59 -11.58 -0.71
N ASN A 245 0.13 -12.81 -0.93
CA ASN A 245 -0.40 -13.25 -2.22
C ASN A 245 -1.59 -12.40 -2.72
N SER A 246 -2.38 -11.85 -1.81
CA SER A 246 -3.51 -10.98 -2.16
C SER A 246 -3.11 -9.53 -2.48
N GLY A 247 -1.81 -9.20 -2.41
CA GLY A 247 -1.30 -7.85 -2.68
C GLY A 247 -1.44 -6.88 -1.51
N LEU A 248 -1.66 -7.39 -0.29
CA LEU A 248 -1.69 -6.56 0.92
C LEU A 248 -0.30 -6.43 1.53
N PRO A 249 0.14 -5.23 1.94
CA PRO A 249 1.41 -5.02 2.62
C PRO A 249 1.47 -5.80 3.95
N VAL A 250 2.56 -6.54 4.16
CA VAL A 250 2.82 -7.32 5.39
C VAL A 250 3.79 -6.59 6.29
N SER A 251 4.93 -6.18 5.74
CA SER A 251 5.99 -5.50 6.48
C SER A 251 6.85 -4.66 5.53
N TYR A 252 7.62 -3.74 6.09
CA TYR A 252 8.61 -2.96 5.36
C TYR A 252 9.84 -2.69 6.24
N GLU A 253 10.97 -2.41 5.58
CA GLU A 253 12.19 -2.00 6.25
C GLU A 253 12.91 -0.92 5.46
N LEU A 254 13.57 0.00 6.17
CA LEU A 254 14.37 1.06 5.58
C LEU A 254 15.85 0.70 5.66
N PHE A 255 16.56 0.92 4.58
CA PHE A 255 17.99 0.68 4.46
C PHE A 255 18.71 1.95 3.98
N PRO A 256 20.00 2.12 4.35
CA PRO A 256 20.82 3.17 3.78
C PRO A 256 20.81 3.14 2.25
N GLY A 257 20.83 4.32 1.62
CA GLY A 257 20.70 4.44 0.16
C GLY A 257 21.79 3.75 -0.65
N ASN A 258 22.95 3.49 -0.07
CA ASN A 258 24.06 2.76 -0.68
C ASN A 258 24.04 1.25 -0.41
N THR A 259 23.00 0.74 0.22
CA THR A 259 22.85 -0.71 0.47
C THR A 259 22.61 -1.45 -0.84
N ASN A 260 23.28 -2.58 -1.04
CA ASN A 260 23.01 -3.43 -2.18
C ASN A 260 21.67 -4.16 -1.99
N ASP A 261 20.81 -4.15 -3.00
CA ASP A 261 19.48 -4.78 -2.97
C ASP A 261 19.54 -6.24 -2.48
N VAL A 262 20.56 -7.01 -2.90
CA VAL A 262 20.75 -8.41 -2.45
C VAL A 262 20.89 -8.52 -0.93
N SER A 263 21.54 -7.56 -0.28
CA SER A 263 21.80 -7.61 1.16
C SER A 263 20.59 -7.23 2.02
N THR A 264 19.53 -6.67 1.43
CA THR A 264 18.33 -6.23 2.15
C THR A 264 17.39 -7.38 2.52
N MET A 265 17.44 -8.49 1.78
CA MET A 265 16.50 -9.60 1.95
C MET A 265 16.70 -10.36 3.28
N ARG A 266 17.94 -10.64 3.67
CA ARG A 266 18.22 -11.39 4.92
C ARG A 266 17.71 -10.69 6.19
N PRO A 267 17.98 -9.40 6.42
CA PRO A 267 17.39 -8.68 7.56
C PRO A 267 15.86 -8.72 7.57
N MET A 268 15.23 -8.65 6.40
CA MET A 268 13.76 -8.75 6.29
C MET A 268 13.26 -10.14 6.69
N MET A 269 13.91 -11.21 6.23
CA MET A 269 13.57 -12.60 6.58
C MET A 269 13.72 -12.84 8.08
N GLN A 270 14.82 -12.37 8.68
CA GLN A 270 15.06 -12.49 10.11
C GLN A 270 13.95 -11.82 10.92
N ARG A 271 13.56 -10.60 10.56
CA ARG A 271 12.43 -9.90 11.20
C ARG A 271 11.10 -10.62 11.05
N LEU A 272 10.85 -11.27 9.90
CA LEU A 272 9.67 -12.10 9.73
C LEU A 272 9.66 -13.27 10.70
N SER A 273 10.77 -13.96 10.84
CA SER A 273 10.90 -15.09 11.78
C SER A 273 10.70 -14.63 13.22
N GLU A 274 11.33 -13.52 13.61
CA GLU A 274 11.28 -12.99 14.99
C GLU A 274 9.89 -12.43 15.36
N ASN A 275 9.28 -11.64 14.47
CA ASN A 275 8.07 -10.90 14.79
C ASN A 275 6.78 -11.66 14.47
N PHE A 276 6.78 -12.49 13.44
CA PHE A 276 5.56 -13.14 12.99
C PHE A 276 5.52 -14.64 13.27
N GLY A 277 6.65 -15.23 13.74
CA GLY A 277 6.74 -16.67 14.02
C GLY A 277 6.44 -17.53 12.78
N ASN A 278 6.37 -16.94 11.61
CA ASN A 278 6.03 -17.60 10.37
C ASN A 278 7.20 -18.47 9.91
N LYS A 279 6.95 -19.75 9.82
CA LYS A 279 7.88 -20.73 9.23
C LYS A 279 7.23 -21.29 7.97
N ASN A 280 8.08 -21.72 7.04
CA ASN A 280 7.65 -22.42 5.83
C ASN A 280 6.89 -21.50 4.86
N LEU A 281 7.55 -20.45 4.46
CA LEU A 281 7.09 -19.44 3.52
C LEU A 281 7.68 -19.73 2.12
N ILE A 282 7.01 -19.22 1.08
CA ILE A 282 7.55 -19.17 -0.26
C ILE A 282 7.86 -17.71 -0.58
N PHE A 283 9.13 -17.39 -0.79
CA PHE A 283 9.57 -16.07 -1.18
C PHE A 283 9.61 -15.92 -2.70
N VAL A 284 8.94 -14.91 -3.20
CA VAL A 284 8.97 -14.54 -4.61
C VAL A 284 9.72 -13.23 -4.77
N ALA A 285 10.79 -13.22 -5.54
CA ALA A 285 11.62 -12.05 -5.75
C ALA A 285 12.23 -11.99 -7.15
N ASP A 286 12.64 -10.79 -7.61
CA ASP A 286 13.33 -10.63 -8.90
C ASP A 286 14.80 -11.01 -8.80
N LYS A 287 15.42 -11.20 -9.98
CA LYS A 287 16.85 -11.56 -10.15
C LYS A 287 17.82 -10.63 -9.40
N GLY A 288 17.44 -9.37 -9.17
CA GLY A 288 18.23 -8.41 -8.41
C GLY A 288 18.43 -8.79 -6.94
N MET A 289 17.52 -9.62 -6.38
CA MET A 289 17.56 -10.08 -4.99
C MET A 289 18.33 -11.39 -4.79
N MET A 290 18.82 -12.01 -5.87
CA MET A 290 19.31 -13.38 -5.89
C MET A 290 20.81 -13.50 -5.79
N GLY A 291 21.33 -13.34 -4.57
CA GLY A 291 22.65 -13.88 -4.24
C GLY A 291 22.56 -15.31 -3.71
N GLY A 292 23.57 -16.12 -3.94
CA GLY A 292 23.63 -17.49 -3.39
C GLY A 292 23.40 -17.55 -1.88
N MET A 293 23.79 -16.52 -1.15
CA MET A 293 23.58 -16.38 0.30
C MET A 293 22.09 -16.19 0.68
N ASN A 294 21.29 -15.54 -0.16
CA ASN A 294 19.85 -15.39 0.13
C ASN A 294 19.11 -16.71 -0.09
N ILE A 295 19.44 -17.43 -1.19
CA ILE A 295 18.88 -18.79 -1.40
C ILE A 295 19.31 -19.71 -0.26
N ALA A 296 20.57 -19.66 0.14
CA ALA A 296 21.08 -20.46 1.23
C ALA A 296 20.33 -20.23 2.54
N GLN A 297 20.04 -18.97 2.89
CA GLN A 297 19.26 -18.63 4.07
C GLN A 297 17.82 -19.18 3.98
N ILE A 298 17.16 -19.02 2.82
CA ILE A 298 15.82 -19.56 2.57
C ILE A 298 15.79 -21.08 2.81
N ILE A 299 16.78 -21.79 2.29
CA ILE A 299 16.90 -23.25 2.43
C ILE A 299 17.17 -23.67 3.87
N LEU A 300 18.06 -22.97 4.58
CA LEU A 300 18.38 -23.27 5.99
C LEU A 300 17.18 -23.07 6.92
N GLU A 301 16.28 -22.15 6.57
CA GLU A 301 15.03 -21.90 7.30
C GLU A 301 13.87 -22.78 6.82
N HIS A 302 14.13 -23.75 5.94
CA HIS A 302 13.13 -24.66 5.36
C HIS A 302 12.01 -23.92 4.61
N ASN A 303 12.36 -22.85 3.92
CA ASN A 303 11.46 -22.04 3.13
C ASN A 303 11.55 -22.38 1.63
N GLY A 304 10.48 -22.06 0.89
CA GLY A 304 10.45 -22.12 -0.57
C GLY A 304 10.89 -20.81 -1.21
N TYR A 305 11.34 -20.88 -2.45
CA TYR A 305 11.61 -19.70 -3.26
C TYR A 305 11.09 -19.86 -4.69
N VAL A 306 10.70 -18.75 -5.30
CA VAL A 306 10.38 -18.63 -6.74
C VAL A 306 11.03 -17.35 -7.24
N ILE A 307 12.01 -17.48 -8.14
CA ILE A 307 12.88 -16.37 -8.52
C ILE A 307 13.20 -16.39 -9.98
N SER A 308 13.32 -15.20 -10.60
CA SER A 308 13.85 -15.14 -11.96
C SER A 308 15.37 -15.24 -11.99
N SER A 309 15.88 -15.72 -13.09
CA SER A 309 17.31 -15.76 -13.39
C SER A 309 17.58 -15.26 -14.81
N SER A 310 18.76 -14.68 -15.01
CA SER A 310 19.12 -14.15 -16.32
C SER A 310 19.44 -15.27 -17.30
N VAL A 311 18.66 -15.42 -18.34
CA VAL A 311 18.94 -16.36 -19.44
C VAL A 311 20.25 -16.00 -20.19
N ARG A 312 20.62 -14.71 -20.19
CA ARG A 312 21.86 -14.23 -20.84
C ARG A 312 23.14 -14.58 -20.08
N LYS A 313 23.02 -14.87 -18.77
CA LYS A 313 24.12 -15.32 -17.90
C LYS A 313 24.11 -16.84 -17.69
N ALA A 314 23.29 -17.57 -18.45
CA ALA A 314 23.25 -19.02 -18.42
C ALA A 314 24.58 -19.60 -18.91
N ASP A 315 25.06 -20.65 -18.26
CA ASP A 315 26.17 -21.46 -18.76
C ASP A 315 25.79 -22.18 -20.07
N ALA A 316 26.74 -22.81 -20.70
CA ALA A 316 26.55 -23.47 -21.99
C ALA A 316 25.47 -24.58 -21.93
N GLU A 317 25.43 -25.36 -20.86
CA GLU A 317 24.45 -26.45 -20.70
C GLU A 317 23.02 -25.88 -20.60
N LEU A 318 22.80 -24.90 -19.72
CA LEU A 318 21.51 -24.28 -19.56
C LEU A 318 21.08 -23.50 -20.81
N ARG A 319 22.01 -22.82 -21.47
CA ARG A 319 21.74 -22.13 -22.74
C ARG A 319 21.30 -23.12 -23.85
N ASN A 320 21.97 -24.24 -23.98
CA ASN A 320 21.59 -25.30 -24.93
C ASN A 320 20.20 -25.85 -24.55
N TYR A 321 19.94 -26.08 -23.28
CA TYR A 321 18.61 -26.50 -22.82
C TYR A 321 17.54 -25.45 -23.19
N ILE A 322 17.77 -24.16 -22.97
CA ILE A 322 16.83 -23.09 -23.32
C ILE A 322 16.51 -23.09 -24.81
N LEU A 323 17.53 -23.18 -25.66
CA LEU A 323 17.39 -23.05 -27.10
C LEU A 323 16.88 -24.34 -27.80
N ASP A 324 17.07 -25.49 -27.20
CA ASP A 324 16.50 -26.75 -27.71
C ASP A 324 14.97 -26.69 -27.72
N GLN A 325 14.35 -26.78 -28.87
CA GLN A 325 12.91 -26.67 -29.03
C GLN A 325 12.13 -27.91 -28.57
N ARG A 326 12.81 -29.02 -28.29
CA ARG A 326 12.19 -30.26 -27.80
C ARG A 326 11.69 -30.08 -26.38
N GLY A 327 10.53 -30.68 -26.06
CA GLY A 327 9.93 -30.67 -24.73
C GLY A 327 9.14 -29.41 -24.38
N TYR A 328 9.11 -28.39 -25.26
CA TYR A 328 8.25 -27.23 -25.03
C TYR A 328 6.76 -27.57 -25.21
N LYS A 329 5.97 -27.30 -24.19
CA LYS A 329 4.51 -27.27 -24.26
C LYS A 329 4.09 -25.91 -24.81
N LYS A 330 3.28 -25.89 -25.88
CA LYS A 330 2.82 -24.66 -26.54
C LYS A 330 1.41 -24.31 -26.11
N LEU A 331 1.13 -23.03 -25.90
CA LEU A 331 -0.18 -22.45 -25.60
C LEU A 331 -0.42 -21.24 -26.52
N ASN A 332 -1.67 -20.84 -26.66
CA ASN A 332 -2.07 -19.67 -27.43
C ASN A 332 -1.49 -19.66 -28.85
N ASP A 333 -1.72 -20.72 -29.62
CA ASP A 333 -1.20 -20.89 -31.01
C ASP A 333 0.32 -20.71 -31.13
N GLY A 334 1.04 -21.08 -30.08
CA GLY A 334 2.50 -20.99 -30.05
C GLY A 334 3.06 -19.64 -29.61
N ARG A 335 2.21 -18.64 -29.28
CA ARG A 335 2.66 -17.34 -28.75
C ARG A 335 3.25 -17.41 -27.35
N PHE A 336 3.00 -18.51 -26.66
CA PHE A 336 3.59 -18.84 -25.37
C PHE A 336 4.01 -20.31 -25.36
N LYS A 337 5.20 -20.60 -24.88
CA LYS A 337 5.69 -21.96 -24.68
C LYS A 337 6.52 -22.05 -23.42
N TYR A 338 6.53 -23.24 -22.79
CA TYR A 338 7.27 -23.47 -21.56
C TYR A 338 7.73 -24.93 -21.47
N LYS A 339 8.79 -25.15 -20.71
CA LYS A 339 9.26 -26.47 -20.27
C LYS A 339 9.99 -26.35 -18.96
N SER A 340 10.16 -27.48 -18.26
CA SER A 340 10.89 -27.52 -17.00
C SER A 340 11.76 -28.75 -16.88
N ARG A 341 12.74 -28.66 -16.01
CA ARG A 341 13.57 -29.76 -15.56
C ARG A 341 13.85 -29.64 -14.06
N LEU A 342 14.09 -30.75 -13.38
CA LEU A 342 14.59 -30.81 -12.02
C LEU A 342 16.06 -31.20 -12.08
N VAL A 343 16.93 -30.38 -11.52
CA VAL A 343 18.38 -30.58 -11.58
C VAL A 343 19.04 -30.43 -10.23
N PRO A 344 20.06 -31.22 -9.89
CA PRO A 344 20.88 -30.96 -8.71
C PRO A 344 21.68 -29.66 -8.91
N CYS A 345 21.72 -28.85 -7.87
CA CYS A 345 22.44 -27.58 -7.87
C CYS A 345 23.20 -27.43 -6.56
N THR A 346 24.41 -26.88 -6.61
CA THR A 346 25.21 -26.60 -5.42
C THR A 346 25.13 -25.11 -5.10
N ILE A 347 24.70 -24.77 -3.89
CA ILE A 347 24.77 -23.42 -3.34
C ILE A 347 25.78 -23.37 -2.21
N TYR A 348 26.34 -22.18 -1.93
CA TYR A 348 27.35 -22.02 -0.89
C TYR A 348 26.83 -21.14 0.23
N VAL A 349 26.95 -21.64 1.46
CA VAL A 349 26.63 -20.91 2.70
C VAL A 349 27.93 -20.47 3.33
N GLU A 350 27.98 -19.23 3.81
CA GLU A 350 29.08 -18.72 4.59
C GLU A 350 28.87 -19.12 6.06
N THR A 351 29.85 -19.81 6.63
CA THR A 351 29.84 -20.16 8.05
C THR A 351 30.22 -18.96 8.92
N ALA A 352 29.98 -19.05 10.23
CA ALA A 352 30.41 -18.01 11.19
C ALA A 352 31.93 -17.71 11.13
N GLU A 353 32.72 -18.67 10.65
CA GLU A 353 34.17 -18.55 10.46
C GLU A 353 34.55 -17.97 9.09
N GLY A 354 33.60 -17.51 8.27
CA GLY A 354 33.83 -16.99 6.92
C GLY A 354 34.14 -18.04 5.85
N LYS A 355 34.04 -19.34 6.17
CA LYS A 355 34.25 -20.43 5.22
C LYS A 355 32.99 -20.72 4.41
N LYS A 356 33.14 -21.02 3.13
CA LYS A 356 32.03 -21.41 2.27
C LYS A 356 31.77 -22.92 2.36
N LYS A 357 30.59 -23.31 2.85
CA LYS A 357 30.13 -24.70 2.92
C LYS A 357 29.13 -24.97 1.80
N PRO A 358 29.33 -26.01 0.95
CA PRO A 358 28.38 -26.37 -0.08
C PRO A 358 27.12 -27.02 0.50
N ILE A 359 25.96 -26.67 -0.05
CA ILE A 359 24.68 -27.34 0.20
C ILE A 359 24.16 -27.82 -1.15
N GLN A 360 23.80 -29.10 -1.24
CA GLN A 360 23.13 -29.65 -2.42
C GLN A 360 21.63 -29.43 -2.32
N ILE A 361 21.05 -28.98 -3.39
CA ILE A 361 19.60 -28.79 -3.53
C ILE A 361 19.13 -29.37 -4.86
N ASN A 362 17.91 -29.85 -4.91
CA ASN A 362 17.23 -30.10 -6.18
C ASN A 362 16.42 -28.86 -6.57
N GLU A 363 16.73 -28.32 -7.75
CA GLU A 363 16.13 -27.09 -8.22
C GLU A 363 15.30 -27.33 -9.47
N ARG A 364 14.05 -26.91 -9.47
CA ARG A 364 13.19 -26.89 -10.64
C ARG A 364 13.49 -25.64 -11.46
N GLN A 365 13.96 -25.81 -12.67
CA GLN A 365 14.24 -24.77 -13.65
C GLN A 365 13.11 -24.75 -14.67
N ILE A 366 12.35 -23.66 -14.70
CA ILE A 366 11.23 -23.47 -15.62
C ILE A 366 11.61 -22.40 -16.62
N VAL A 367 11.69 -22.78 -17.87
CA VAL A 367 11.94 -21.87 -19.00
C VAL A 367 10.63 -21.63 -19.71
N PHE A 368 10.31 -20.38 -19.95
CA PHE A 368 9.19 -20.01 -20.82
C PHE A 368 9.60 -18.94 -21.82
N TRP A 369 8.90 -18.92 -22.94
CA TRP A 369 9.03 -17.92 -23.98
C TRP A 369 7.68 -17.28 -24.26
N SER A 370 7.69 -15.96 -24.49
CA SER A 370 6.51 -15.19 -24.85
C SER A 370 6.81 -14.30 -26.05
N GLU A 371 5.89 -14.27 -27.00
CA GLU A 371 5.96 -13.41 -28.17
C GLU A 371 6.03 -11.92 -27.80
N ASP A 372 5.24 -11.51 -26.82
CA ASP A 372 5.19 -10.11 -26.36
C ASP A 372 6.52 -9.69 -25.74
N TYR A 373 7.12 -10.55 -24.92
CA TYR A 373 8.46 -10.30 -24.37
C TYR A 373 9.54 -10.29 -25.43
N CYS A 374 9.40 -11.12 -26.46
CA CYS A 374 10.32 -11.12 -27.60
C CYS A 374 10.24 -9.79 -28.37
N LYS A 375 9.05 -9.33 -28.70
CA LYS A 375 8.82 -8.03 -29.35
C LYS A 375 9.38 -6.87 -28.52
N LYS A 376 9.13 -6.89 -27.21
CA LYS A 376 9.65 -5.88 -26.28
C LYS A 376 11.17 -5.89 -26.23
N ALA A 377 11.80 -7.07 -26.10
CA ALA A 377 13.26 -7.19 -26.03
C ALA A 377 13.95 -6.65 -27.30
N ARG A 378 13.40 -6.95 -28.49
CA ARG A 378 13.86 -6.42 -29.76
C ARG A 378 13.73 -4.91 -29.85
N HIS A 379 12.59 -4.37 -29.46
CA HIS A 379 12.33 -2.93 -29.45
C HIS A 379 13.30 -2.18 -28.52
N ASP A 380 13.43 -2.65 -27.28
CA ASP A 380 14.31 -2.04 -26.28
C ASP A 380 15.78 -2.08 -26.74
N ARG A 381 16.23 -3.19 -27.34
CA ARG A 381 17.56 -3.33 -27.89
C ARG A 381 17.80 -2.39 -29.08
N ALA A 382 16.86 -2.29 -30.01
CA ALA A 382 16.97 -1.37 -31.15
C ALA A 382 17.13 0.09 -30.69
N ILE A 383 16.34 0.53 -29.70
CA ILE A 383 16.48 1.87 -29.11
C ILE A 383 17.85 2.05 -28.45
N ALA A 384 18.31 1.04 -27.68
CA ALA A 384 19.59 1.12 -26.98
C ALA A 384 20.78 1.20 -27.98
N ILE A 385 20.75 0.44 -29.06
CA ILE A 385 21.76 0.46 -30.13
C ILE A 385 21.73 1.81 -30.86
N ALA A 386 20.55 2.28 -31.28
CA ALA A 386 20.40 3.59 -31.94
C ALA A 386 20.95 4.74 -31.09
N LYS A 387 20.67 4.72 -29.79
CA LYS A 387 21.21 5.70 -28.84
C LYS A 387 22.72 5.61 -28.67
N ALA A 388 23.29 4.40 -28.69
CA ALA A 388 24.72 4.19 -28.58
C ALA A 388 25.45 4.64 -29.87
N MET A 389 24.92 4.32 -31.04
CA MET A 389 25.46 4.76 -32.33
C MET A 389 25.39 6.27 -32.51
N GLY A 390 24.28 6.90 -32.11
CA GLY A 390 24.17 8.37 -32.16
C GLY A 390 25.21 9.08 -31.29
N ARG A 391 25.57 8.51 -30.12
CA ARG A 391 26.64 9.03 -29.28
C ARG A 391 28.03 8.80 -29.85
N ALA A 392 28.26 7.67 -30.46
CA ALA A 392 29.54 7.31 -31.11
C ALA A 392 29.88 8.23 -32.30
N GLY A 393 28.87 8.78 -32.99
CA GLY A 393 29.04 9.74 -34.07
C GLY A 393 29.43 11.17 -33.65
N PHE A 394 29.41 11.49 -32.35
CA PHE A 394 29.57 12.87 -31.85
C PHE A 394 30.94 13.19 -31.22
N GLY A 395 31.93 12.32 -31.22
CA GLY A 395 33.24 12.76 -30.77
C GLY A 395 34.26 11.74 -30.27
N GLU A 396 35.49 12.18 -30.28
CA GLU A 396 36.73 11.47 -30.00
C GLU A 396 36.87 10.86 -28.59
N ASN A 397 36.00 11.22 -27.63
CA ASN A 397 36.12 10.84 -26.23
C ASN A 397 35.02 9.93 -25.71
N THR A 398 34.30 9.22 -26.58
CA THR A 398 33.26 8.28 -26.13
C THR A 398 33.91 7.03 -25.51
N VAL A 399 33.94 6.98 -24.18
CA VAL A 399 34.34 5.78 -23.45
C VAL A 399 33.32 4.69 -23.73
N ILE A 400 33.74 3.66 -24.46
CA ILE A 400 32.92 2.46 -24.63
C ILE A 400 32.95 1.71 -23.32
N ASN A 401 31.81 1.64 -22.68
CA ASN A 401 31.60 0.75 -21.54
C ASN A 401 30.76 -0.45 -22.01
N ASN A 402 30.88 -1.57 -21.31
CA ASN A 402 30.14 -2.79 -21.59
C ASN A 402 28.67 -2.74 -21.10
N TYR A 403 28.07 -1.56 -20.97
CA TYR A 403 26.71 -1.38 -20.44
C TYR A 403 25.75 -0.86 -21.51
N GLY A 404 24.50 -1.30 -21.42
CA GLY A 404 23.42 -0.86 -22.32
C GLY A 404 23.70 -1.19 -23.78
N GLY A 405 23.43 -0.23 -24.68
CA GLY A 405 23.65 -0.36 -26.11
C GLY A 405 25.13 -0.36 -26.53
N ASN A 406 26.02 0.22 -25.70
CA ASN A 406 27.44 0.33 -26.00
C ASN A 406 28.13 -1.04 -26.11
N ARG A 407 27.64 -2.07 -25.42
CA ARG A 407 28.19 -3.44 -25.50
C ARG A 407 28.08 -4.09 -26.86
N PHE A 408 27.20 -3.61 -27.71
CA PHE A 408 27.02 -4.07 -29.09
C PHE A 408 27.93 -3.35 -30.09
N LEU A 409 28.78 -2.42 -29.63
CA LEU A 409 29.68 -1.67 -30.48
C LEU A 409 31.10 -2.20 -30.32
N LYS A 410 31.71 -2.59 -31.43
CA LYS A 410 33.15 -2.89 -31.54
C LYS A 410 33.88 -1.61 -31.99
N LYS A 411 34.94 -1.27 -31.29
CA LYS A 411 35.81 -0.15 -31.63
C LYS A 411 36.91 -0.66 -32.60
N GLY A 412 36.88 -0.18 -33.83
CA GLY A 412 37.93 -0.43 -34.81
C GLY A 412 39.06 0.60 -34.68
N ILE A 413 40.31 0.13 -34.71
CA ILE A 413 41.53 0.95 -34.64
C ILE A 413 42.22 0.98 -36.00
N PHE A 414 41.57 0.55 -37.07
CA PHE A 414 42.17 0.42 -38.38
C PHE A 414 41.71 1.54 -39.30
N ASP A 415 42.65 2.05 -40.08
CA ASP A 415 42.34 2.83 -41.28
C ASP A 415 41.63 1.91 -42.29
N SER A 416 40.42 2.31 -42.69
CA SER A 416 39.59 1.54 -43.60
C SER A 416 40.14 1.40 -45.01
N GLU A 417 41.11 2.24 -45.41
CA GLU A 417 41.71 2.21 -46.74
C GLU A 417 43.03 1.44 -46.80
N THR A 418 43.83 1.47 -45.74
CA THR A 418 45.18 0.91 -45.74
C THR A 418 45.37 -0.32 -44.84
N GLY A 419 44.44 -0.61 -43.93
CA GLY A 419 44.53 -1.72 -42.98
C GLY A 419 45.63 -1.56 -41.91
N LYS A 420 46.31 -0.40 -41.82
CA LYS A 420 47.42 -0.15 -40.88
C LYS A 420 46.93 0.54 -39.62
N VAL A 421 47.59 0.27 -38.50
CA VAL A 421 47.38 1.00 -37.22
C VAL A 421 47.90 2.43 -37.37
N VAL A 422 47.08 3.42 -37.15
CA VAL A 422 47.40 4.86 -37.36
C VAL A 422 47.75 5.49 -36.03
N GLU A 423 48.80 6.37 -36.04
CA GLU A 423 49.24 7.12 -34.83
C GLU A 423 48.19 8.13 -34.31
N HIS A 424 47.19 8.53 -35.15
CA HIS A 424 46.05 9.36 -34.75
C HIS A 424 44.74 8.69 -35.25
N PRO A 425 44.18 7.72 -34.51
CA PRO A 425 43.08 6.93 -35.01
C PRO A 425 41.76 7.74 -35.01
N VAL A 426 41.15 7.87 -36.19
CA VAL A 426 39.71 8.12 -36.29
C VAL A 426 39.02 6.82 -35.91
N PHE A 427 38.32 6.81 -34.76
CA PHE A 427 37.64 5.60 -34.29
C PHE A 427 36.44 5.30 -35.17
N SER A 428 36.41 4.16 -35.80
CA SER A 428 35.23 3.58 -36.43
C SER A 428 34.52 2.67 -35.44
N PHE A 429 33.19 2.80 -35.36
CA PHE A 429 32.37 1.92 -34.56
C PHE A 429 31.54 1.01 -35.47
N SER A 430 31.65 -0.29 -35.26
CA SER A 430 30.83 -1.29 -35.95
C SER A 430 29.99 -2.08 -34.96
N LEU A 431 28.89 -2.64 -35.42
CA LEU A 431 28.08 -3.56 -34.62
C LEU A 431 28.80 -4.90 -34.43
N ASP A 432 28.80 -5.39 -33.20
CA ASP A 432 29.20 -6.76 -32.90
C ASP A 432 28.07 -7.72 -33.28
N GLN A 433 28.12 -8.20 -34.55
CA GLN A 433 27.07 -9.02 -35.12
C GLN A 433 26.93 -10.36 -34.39
N GLU A 434 28.04 -10.98 -33.98
CA GLU A 434 28.03 -12.27 -33.27
C GLU A 434 27.34 -12.14 -31.90
N LEU A 435 27.68 -11.08 -31.15
CA LEU A 435 27.02 -10.81 -29.87
C LEU A 435 25.54 -10.49 -30.08
N LEU A 436 25.20 -9.72 -31.10
CA LEU A 436 23.82 -9.37 -31.43
C LEU A 436 22.98 -10.62 -31.71
N GLU A 437 23.42 -11.49 -32.63
CA GLU A 437 22.74 -12.74 -32.96
C GLU A 437 22.61 -13.67 -31.75
N SER A 438 23.67 -13.77 -30.95
CA SER A 438 23.68 -14.59 -29.75
C SER A 438 22.67 -14.12 -28.70
N GLU A 439 22.42 -12.82 -28.59
CA GLU A 439 21.40 -12.26 -27.67
C GLU A 439 20.01 -12.31 -28.29
N GLU A 440 19.87 -12.14 -29.59
CA GLU A 440 18.59 -12.26 -30.29
C GLU A 440 17.98 -13.65 -30.17
N ALA A 441 18.82 -14.69 -30.19
CA ALA A 441 18.38 -16.07 -29.97
C ALA A 441 17.68 -16.28 -28.62
N LEU A 442 17.98 -15.43 -27.62
CA LEU A 442 17.40 -15.50 -26.27
C LEU A 442 16.23 -14.53 -26.06
N ASP A 443 15.83 -13.77 -27.07
CA ASP A 443 14.73 -12.84 -26.96
C ASP A 443 13.41 -13.55 -26.65
N GLY A 444 12.70 -13.01 -25.64
CA GLY A 444 11.43 -13.58 -25.21
C GLY A 444 11.53 -14.73 -24.22
N TYR A 445 12.74 -15.30 -24.02
CA TYR A 445 12.95 -16.33 -23.02
C TYR A 445 13.15 -15.78 -21.62
N TYR A 446 12.53 -16.48 -20.66
CA TYR A 446 12.63 -16.23 -19.22
C TYR A 446 12.95 -17.53 -18.50
N LEU A 447 13.69 -17.42 -17.41
CA LEU A 447 14.04 -18.53 -16.54
C LEU A 447 13.55 -18.25 -15.13
N ILE A 448 12.75 -19.14 -14.58
CA ILE A 448 12.39 -19.20 -13.16
C ILE A 448 13.12 -20.38 -12.52
N ARG A 449 13.66 -20.15 -11.34
CA ARG A 449 14.31 -21.15 -10.50
C ARG A 449 13.54 -21.26 -9.19
N THR A 450 13.29 -22.49 -8.74
CA THR A 450 12.50 -22.75 -7.55
C THR A 450 12.84 -24.10 -6.91
N ASN A 451 12.73 -24.19 -5.60
CA ASN A 451 12.68 -25.47 -4.87
C ASN A 451 11.25 -25.91 -4.54
N VAL A 452 10.24 -25.17 -5.03
CA VAL A 452 8.83 -25.48 -4.78
C VAL A 452 8.35 -26.56 -5.74
N VAL A 453 7.77 -27.60 -5.18
CA VAL A 453 7.12 -28.71 -5.91
C VAL A 453 5.73 -28.95 -5.34
N GLY A 454 4.94 -29.72 -6.01
CA GLY A 454 3.64 -30.20 -5.52
C GLY A 454 3.58 -31.72 -5.47
N LEU A 455 2.46 -32.24 -5.01
CA LEU A 455 2.14 -33.64 -5.06
C LEU A 455 2.30 -34.17 -6.49
N ARG A 456 2.74 -35.41 -6.63
CA ARG A 456 2.72 -36.12 -7.90
C ARG A 456 1.30 -36.63 -8.19
N HIS A 457 1.03 -36.91 -9.45
CA HIS A 457 -0.24 -37.51 -9.82
C HIS A 457 -0.40 -38.89 -9.17
N GLY A 458 -1.42 -39.06 -8.35
CA GLY A 458 -1.66 -40.30 -7.60
C GLY A 458 -1.17 -40.28 -6.15
N ASP A 459 -0.42 -39.27 -5.73
CA ASP A 459 -0.02 -39.10 -4.32
C ASP A 459 -1.24 -38.76 -3.46
N ALA A 460 -1.32 -39.35 -2.26
CA ALA A 460 -2.31 -38.97 -1.27
C ALA A 460 -1.91 -37.63 -0.62
N PRO A 461 -2.88 -36.73 -0.38
CA PRO A 461 -2.65 -35.52 0.41
C PRO A 461 -2.17 -35.88 1.83
N PHE A 462 -1.37 -34.99 2.42
CA PHE A 462 -0.90 -35.12 3.81
C PHE A 462 -1.58 -34.07 4.71
N ASP A 463 -1.52 -34.23 6.04
CA ASP A 463 -2.31 -33.43 7.00
C ASP A 463 -1.89 -31.95 7.09
N ARG A 464 -0.75 -31.57 6.53
CA ARG A 464 -0.22 -30.20 6.57
C ARG A 464 -0.32 -29.55 5.21
N PRO A 465 -0.39 -28.23 5.12
CA PRO A 465 -0.45 -27.53 3.82
C PRO A 465 0.84 -27.66 2.99
N TYR A 466 1.96 -28.02 3.63
CA TYR A 466 3.27 -28.23 3.00
C TYR A 466 4.11 -29.20 3.83
N ARG A 467 5.17 -29.77 3.21
CA ARG A 467 6.23 -30.51 3.88
C ARG A 467 7.60 -30.15 3.30
N TRP A 468 8.63 -30.32 4.12
CA TRP A 468 10.03 -30.13 3.74
C TRP A 468 10.72 -31.46 3.50
N HIS A 469 11.36 -31.61 2.35
CA HIS A 469 12.18 -32.77 2.00
C HIS A 469 13.64 -32.49 2.34
N THR A 470 14.11 -32.96 3.47
CA THR A 470 15.46 -32.70 3.98
C THR A 470 16.57 -33.21 3.03
N LYS A 471 16.33 -34.33 2.34
CA LYS A 471 17.33 -34.93 1.43
C LYS A 471 17.57 -34.06 0.20
N ASP A 472 16.51 -33.49 -0.35
CA ASP A 472 16.53 -32.80 -1.64
C ASP A 472 16.38 -31.28 -1.48
N ASN A 473 16.15 -30.80 -0.25
CA ASN A 473 15.85 -29.40 0.08
C ASN A 473 14.70 -28.83 -0.74
N LEU A 474 13.65 -29.66 -0.95
CA LEU A 474 12.45 -29.27 -1.66
C LEU A 474 11.34 -28.86 -0.69
N PHE A 475 10.61 -27.82 -1.07
CA PHE A 475 9.39 -27.35 -0.42
C PHE A 475 8.19 -27.90 -1.17
N GLU A 476 7.49 -28.87 -0.59
CA GLU A 476 6.35 -29.51 -1.25
C GLU A 476 5.03 -28.99 -0.72
N LEU A 477 4.21 -28.45 -1.63
CA LEU A 477 2.85 -28.04 -1.35
C LEU A 477 1.89 -29.23 -1.40
N ASN A 478 0.91 -29.27 -0.48
CA ASN A 478 -0.10 -30.31 -0.39
C ASN A 478 -1.19 -30.18 -1.49
N ARG A 479 -0.75 -29.92 -2.71
CA ARG A 479 -1.58 -29.84 -3.92
C ARG A 479 -0.73 -30.10 -5.14
N LEU A 480 -1.35 -30.39 -6.27
CA LEU A 480 -0.66 -30.41 -7.55
C LEU A 480 -0.13 -29.00 -7.87
N VAL A 481 1.11 -28.91 -8.33
CA VAL A 481 1.76 -27.66 -8.74
C VAL A 481 2.38 -27.84 -10.13
N SER A 482 1.72 -27.27 -11.11
CA SER A 482 2.18 -27.24 -12.49
C SER A 482 3.30 -26.19 -12.71
N ASP A 483 3.93 -26.19 -13.87
CA ASP A 483 4.86 -25.13 -14.28
C ASP A 483 4.14 -23.79 -14.40
N LEU A 484 2.88 -23.79 -14.85
CA LEU A 484 2.07 -22.58 -14.97
C LEU A 484 1.73 -21.97 -13.62
N ASP A 485 1.48 -22.78 -12.60
CA ASP A 485 1.26 -22.28 -11.23
C ASP A 485 2.49 -21.52 -10.72
N ILE A 486 3.70 -22.04 -10.95
CA ILE A 486 4.95 -21.37 -10.56
C ILE A 486 5.16 -20.09 -11.38
N ILE A 487 4.87 -20.11 -12.67
CA ILE A 487 4.94 -18.90 -13.51
C ILE A 487 3.95 -17.84 -13.00
N GLU A 488 2.74 -18.23 -12.60
CA GLU A 488 1.75 -17.31 -12.06
C GLU A 488 2.14 -16.77 -10.68
N MET A 489 2.72 -17.61 -9.80
CA MET A 489 3.32 -17.13 -8.56
C MET A 489 4.35 -16.04 -8.82
N TYR A 490 5.24 -16.26 -9.78
CA TYR A 490 6.25 -15.25 -10.14
C TYR A 490 5.63 -13.99 -10.75
N ARG A 491 4.65 -14.13 -11.62
CA ARG A 491 3.94 -13.00 -12.22
C ARG A 491 3.32 -12.08 -11.18
N GLY A 492 2.89 -12.60 -10.04
CA GLY A 492 2.33 -11.80 -8.95
C GLY A 492 3.23 -10.68 -8.41
N LEU A 493 4.52 -10.65 -8.76
CA LEU A 493 5.45 -9.54 -8.45
C LEU A 493 4.97 -8.16 -8.95
N TRP A 494 4.16 -8.10 -10.01
CA TRP A 494 3.62 -6.82 -10.48
C TRP A 494 2.83 -6.07 -9.37
N LYS A 495 2.24 -6.78 -8.41
CA LYS A 495 1.49 -6.19 -7.28
C LYS A 495 2.37 -5.32 -6.40
N ILE A 496 3.64 -5.71 -6.19
CA ILE A 496 4.57 -4.93 -5.38
C ILE A 496 5.08 -3.70 -6.17
N GLU A 497 5.33 -3.85 -7.47
CA GLU A 497 5.69 -2.74 -8.35
C GLU A 497 4.59 -1.68 -8.38
N GLU A 498 3.32 -2.10 -8.48
CA GLU A 498 2.17 -1.22 -8.42
C GLU A 498 2.07 -0.53 -7.05
N SER A 499 2.34 -1.23 -5.94
CA SER A 499 2.36 -0.65 -4.60
C SER A 499 3.44 0.41 -4.46
N PHE A 500 4.61 0.23 -5.07
CA PHE A 500 5.62 1.28 -5.16
C PHE A 500 5.16 2.47 -6.01
N LYS A 501 4.45 2.23 -7.10
CA LYS A 501 3.84 3.30 -7.89
C LYS A 501 2.83 4.09 -7.05
N ILE A 502 1.98 3.42 -6.28
CA ILE A 502 1.02 4.06 -5.38
C ILE A 502 1.75 4.94 -4.36
N THR A 503 2.77 4.42 -3.68
CA THR A 503 3.51 5.18 -2.66
C THR A 503 4.22 6.39 -3.24
N LYS A 504 4.80 6.27 -4.43
CA LYS A 504 5.55 7.34 -5.10
C LYS A 504 4.65 8.39 -5.73
N SER A 505 3.59 7.97 -6.41
CA SER A 505 2.75 8.86 -7.25
C SER A 505 1.54 9.40 -6.48
N TYR A 506 0.75 8.55 -5.84
CA TYR A 506 -0.51 8.97 -5.20
C TYR A 506 -0.30 9.43 -3.77
N LEU A 507 0.47 8.67 -2.99
CA LEU A 507 0.82 9.05 -1.62
C LEU A 507 1.95 10.09 -1.56
N LYS A 508 2.66 10.36 -2.65
CA LYS A 508 3.79 11.28 -2.74
C LYS A 508 4.77 11.11 -1.56
N ALA A 509 5.20 9.87 -1.32
CA ALA A 509 6.16 9.58 -0.25
C ALA A 509 7.50 10.31 -0.44
N ARG A 510 7.72 10.85 -1.63
CA ARG A 510 8.88 11.66 -2.01
C ARG A 510 8.44 12.93 -2.79
N PRO A 511 9.19 14.06 -2.70
CA PRO A 511 10.27 14.27 -1.75
C PRO A 511 9.77 14.26 -0.30
N ALA A 512 10.60 13.75 0.62
CA ALA A 512 10.28 13.75 2.04
C ALA A 512 10.92 14.97 2.72
N PHE A 513 10.12 15.69 3.51
CA PHE A 513 10.53 16.94 4.18
C PHE A 513 10.81 16.69 5.67
N VAL A 514 11.53 15.61 5.98
CA VAL A 514 11.96 15.23 7.32
C VAL A 514 13.42 14.80 7.29
N HIS A 515 14.16 15.10 8.37
CA HIS A 515 15.61 14.95 8.37
C HIS A 515 16.12 13.98 9.44
N LYS A 516 15.49 13.92 10.62
CA LYS A 516 15.90 13.02 11.70
C LYS A 516 15.45 11.59 11.36
N LYS A 517 16.26 10.59 11.74
CA LYS A 517 16.01 9.17 11.50
C LYS A 517 14.62 8.75 11.97
N GLU A 518 14.25 9.11 13.20
CA GLU A 518 12.92 8.80 13.76
C GLU A 518 11.79 9.46 12.96
N SER A 519 12.03 10.65 12.44
CA SER A 519 11.04 11.35 11.61
C SER A 519 10.89 10.70 10.23
N ILE A 520 11.98 10.16 9.68
CA ILE A 520 11.97 9.38 8.43
C ILE A 520 11.20 8.07 8.67
N GLU A 521 11.51 7.34 9.73
CA GLU A 521 10.79 6.11 10.12
C GLU A 521 9.28 6.36 10.29
N ALA A 522 8.90 7.41 11.03
CA ALA A 522 7.49 7.79 11.21
C ALA A 522 6.81 8.19 9.90
N HIS A 523 7.55 8.83 8.97
CA HIS A 523 7.03 9.17 7.66
C HIS A 523 6.69 7.92 6.84
N PHE A 524 7.61 6.95 6.78
CA PHE A 524 7.37 5.70 6.04
C PHE A 524 6.33 4.83 6.72
N LEU A 525 6.26 4.82 8.05
CA LEU A 525 5.15 4.16 8.77
C LEU A 525 3.80 4.76 8.35
N THR A 526 3.71 6.08 8.26
CA THR A 526 2.50 6.77 7.76
C THR A 526 2.15 6.33 6.34
N CYS A 527 3.15 6.26 5.45
CA CYS A 527 2.96 5.83 4.06
C CYS A 527 2.55 4.34 3.97
N PHE A 528 3.15 3.48 4.79
CA PHE A 528 2.81 2.05 4.86
C PHE A 528 1.37 1.82 5.30
N VAL A 529 0.93 2.51 6.37
CA VAL A 529 -0.46 2.40 6.84
C VAL A 529 -1.43 2.96 5.79
N ALA A 530 -1.11 4.09 5.16
CA ALA A 530 -1.91 4.65 4.08
C ALA A 530 -2.03 3.69 2.88
N LEU A 531 -0.93 3.04 2.49
CA LEU A 531 -0.93 2.02 1.44
C LEU A 531 -1.82 0.83 1.82
N LEU A 532 -1.70 0.34 3.06
CA LEU A 532 -2.55 -0.77 3.53
C LEU A 532 -4.03 -0.41 3.49
N LEU A 533 -4.42 0.79 3.94
CA LEU A 533 -5.81 1.22 3.88
C LEU A 533 -6.32 1.31 2.44
N LEU A 534 -5.52 1.79 1.50
CA LEU A 534 -5.90 1.86 0.08
C LEU A 534 -6.05 0.46 -0.54
N ARG A 535 -5.13 -0.46 -0.26
CA ARG A 535 -5.22 -1.84 -0.74
C ARG A 535 -6.42 -2.58 -0.14
N LEU A 536 -6.75 -2.34 1.14
CA LEU A 536 -7.95 -2.87 1.75
C LEU A 536 -9.23 -2.27 1.15
N LEU A 537 -9.23 -0.99 0.84
CA LEU A 537 -10.35 -0.34 0.16
C LEU A 537 -10.58 -0.95 -1.23
N GLU A 538 -9.51 -1.15 -2.01
CA GLU A 538 -9.54 -1.84 -3.30
C GLU A 538 -10.12 -3.25 -3.18
N LYS A 539 -9.68 -4.01 -2.17
CA LYS A 539 -10.21 -5.35 -1.90
C LYS A 539 -11.69 -5.34 -1.52
N ARG A 540 -12.14 -4.34 -0.72
CA ARG A 540 -13.55 -4.16 -0.35
C ARG A 540 -14.44 -3.83 -1.54
N THR A 541 -13.93 -3.08 -2.50
CA THR A 541 -14.61 -2.78 -3.76
C THR A 541 -14.44 -3.89 -4.82
N HIS A 542 -14.02 -5.11 -4.39
CA HIS A 542 -13.83 -6.29 -5.23
C HIS A 542 -12.86 -6.05 -6.41
N GLU A 543 -11.86 -5.18 -6.22
CA GLU A 543 -10.84 -4.82 -7.22
C GLU A 543 -11.43 -4.26 -8.54
N LYS A 544 -12.68 -3.80 -8.52
CA LYS A 544 -13.38 -3.24 -9.70
C LYS A 544 -12.99 -1.80 -9.99
N ILE A 545 -12.47 -1.08 -8.99
CA ILE A 545 -12.17 0.34 -9.08
C ILE A 545 -10.66 0.53 -8.87
N PRO A 546 -9.92 1.08 -9.85
CA PRO A 546 -8.50 1.37 -9.67
C PRO A 546 -8.24 2.33 -8.51
N ILE A 547 -7.18 2.09 -7.73
CA ILE A 547 -6.81 2.94 -6.58
C ILE A 547 -6.67 4.42 -6.97
N ALA A 548 -6.10 4.70 -8.15
CA ALA A 548 -6.00 6.07 -8.67
C ALA A 548 -7.34 6.80 -8.69
N THR A 549 -8.35 6.13 -9.24
CA THR A 549 -9.70 6.67 -9.39
C THR A 549 -10.39 6.82 -8.03
N MET A 550 -10.23 5.83 -7.13
CA MET A 550 -10.73 5.94 -5.75
C MET A 550 -10.12 7.15 -5.02
N VAL A 551 -8.81 7.31 -5.09
CA VAL A 551 -8.10 8.44 -4.45
C VAL A 551 -8.57 9.78 -5.00
N GLU A 552 -8.77 9.90 -6.31
CA GLU A 552 -9.29 11.13 -6.92
C GLU A 552 -10.70 11.48 -6.45
N SER A 553 -11.60 10.49 -6.41
CA SER A 553 -12.97 10.70 -5.92
C SER A 553 -12.99 11.07 -4.44
N LEU A 554 -12.21 10.37 -3.60
CA LEU A 554 -12.10 10.67 -2.17
C LEU A 554 -11.55 12.08 -1.92
N LYS A 555 -10.60 12.56 -2.73
CA LYS A 555 -10.06 13.92 -2.63
C LYS A 555 -11.12 14.99 -2.91
N LYS A 556 -12.02 14.73 -3.84
CA LYS A 556 -13.10 15.66 -4.24
C LYS A 556 -14.32 15.63 -3.32
N ALA A 557 -14.43 14.63 -2.44
CA ALA A 557 -15.59 14.37 -1.59
C ALA A 557 -15.72 15.42 -0.45
N TYR A 558 -16.23 16.59 -0.77
CA TYR A 558 -16.40 17.69 0.18
C TYR A 558 -17.84 17.93 0.60
N LEU A 559 -18.01 18.25 1.86
CA LEU A 559 -19.19 18.92 2.40
C LEU A 559 -18.86 20.38 2.65
N VAL A 560 -19.81 21.25 2.33
CA VAL A 560 -19.78 22.68 2.67
C VAL A 560 -20.72 22.90 3.85
N GLN A 561 -20.21 23.46 4.93
CA GLN A 561 -21.03 23.82 6.09
C GLN A 561 -21.80 25.10 5.78
N LEU A 562 -23.11 25.02 5.91
CA LEU A 562 -24.00 26.17 5.90
C LEU A 562 -24.32 26.58 7.33
N GLU A 563 -25.11 27.64 7.48
CA GLU A 563 -25.69 28.01 8.75
C GLU A 563 -26.49 26.88 9.40
N ASN A 564 -26.76 26.99 10.70
CA ASN A 564 -27.56 26.02 11.46
C ASN A 564 -27.04 24.57 11.47
N ASP A 565 -25.69 24.39 11.38
CA ASP A 565 -25.08 23.04 11.40
C ASP A 565 -25.59 22.11 10.28
N THR A 566 -26.01 22.67 9.15
CA THR A 566 -26.38 21.96 7.93
C THR A 566 -25.17 21.91 6.97
N TYR A 567 -25.03 20.79 6.29
CA TYR A 567 -23.92 20.56 5.35
C TYR A 567 -24.49 20.16 3.98
N VAL A 568 -23.99 20.79 2.93
CA VAL A 568 -24.30 20.44 1.53
C VAL A 568 -23.19 19.55 1.00
N ASN A 569 -23.56 18.45 0.36
CA ASN A 569 -22.64 17.60 -0.35
C ASN A 569 -22.28 18.27 -1.69
N ALA A 570 -21.08 18.80 -1.77
CA ALA A 570 -20.60 19.54 -2.95
C ALA A 570 -20.12 18.62 -4.09
N TYR A 571 -19.84 17.35 -3.79
CA TYR A 571 -19.38 16.38 -4.79
C TYR A 571 -19.70 14.94 -4.36
N CYS A 572 -20.38 14.24 -5.24
CA CYS A 572 -20.61 12.79 -5.12
C CYS A 572 -20.61 12.19 -6.53
N ASP A 573 -19.92 11.07 -6.70
CA ASP A 573 -19.89 10.31 -7.95
C ASP A 573 -20.22 8.82 -7.69
N ASN A 574 -20.26 8.05 -8.76
CA ASN A 574 -20.56 6.62 -8.68
C ASN A 574 -19.53 5.84 -7.85
N ILE A 575 -18.30 6.34 -7.75
CA ILE A 575 -17.21 5.72 -6.99
C ILE A 575 -17.43 5.93 -5.50
N ILE A 576 -17.77 7.15 -5.07
CA ILE A 576 -18.14 7.44 -3.69
C ILE A 576 -19.37 6.61 -3.28
N ALA A 577 -20.35 6.48 -4.18
CA ALA A 577 -21.53 5.66 -3.95
C ALA A 577 -21.16 4.17 -3.76
N ALA A 578 -20.31 3.63 -4.64
CA ALA A 578 -19.83 2.25 -4.54
C ALA A 578 -19.04 2.02 -3.24
N ILE A 579 -18.08 2.89 -2.92
CA ILE A 579 -17.32 2.82 -1.67
C ILE A 579 -18.26 2.87 -0.45
N GLY A 580 -19.26 3.77 -0.48
CA GLY A 580 -20.25 3.88 0.58
C GLY A 580 -21.06 2.60 0.77
N ASN A 581 -21.51 1.98 -0.31
CA ASN A 581 -22.25 0.71 -0.28
C ASN A 581 -21.39 -0.42 0.30
N ASP A 582 -20.16 -0.60 -0.17
CA ASP A 582 -19.26 -1.68 0.26
C ASP A 582 -18.81 -1.52 1.72
N LEU A 583 -18.75 -0.30 2.22
CA LEU A 583 -18.42 0.01 3.61
C LEU A 583 -19.66 0.20 4.52
N HIS A 584 -20.89 0.05 3.99
CA HIS A 584 -22.14 0.29 4.69
C HIS A 584 -22.27 1.71 5.28
N LEU A 585 -21.77 2.69 4.52
CA LEU A 585 -21.82 4.11 4.83
C LEU A 585 -22.71 4.82 3.80
N ASP A 586 -23.75 5.52 4.24
CA ASP A 586 -24.55 6.36 3.35
C ASP A 586 -23.79 7.65 3.03
N LEU A 587 -23.02 7.62 1.95
CA LEU A 587 -22.21 8.74 1.47
C LEU A 587 -22.87 9.54 0.34
N THR A 588 -24.08 9.18 -0.07
CA THR A 588 -24.76 9.75 -1.26
C THR A 588 -25.77 10.83 -0.95
N LYS A 589 -26.03 11.09 0.33
CA LYS A 589 -27.01 12.08 0.77
C LYS A 589 -26.59 13.48 0.30
N LYS A 590 -27.53 14.26 -0.25
CA LYS A 590 -27.26 15.65 -0.72
C LYS A 590 -27.08 16.63 0.43
N TYR A 591 -27.81 16.45 1.53
CA TYR A 591 -27.78 17.32 2.71
C TYR A 591 -27.56 16.49 3.95
N TYR A 592 -26.69 16.93 4.82
CA TYR A 592 -26.39 16.30 6.11
C TYR A 592 -26.63 17.30 7.24
N SER A 593 -27.28 16.85 8.29
CA SER A 593 -27.24 17.56 9.55
C SER A 593 -25.98 17.16 10.34
N LYS A 594 -25.61 17.97 11.34
CA LYS A 594 -24.57 17.60 12.32
C LYS A 594 -24.82 16.23 12.98
N GLY A 595 -26.12 15.90 13.19
CA GLY A 595 -26.55 14.60 13.69
C GLY A 595 -26.26 13.46 12.72
N ASP A 596 -26.48 13.67 11.42
CA ASP A 596 -26.18 12.68 10.37
C ASP A 596 -24.69 12.39 10.31
N LEU A 597 -23.84 13.42 10.32
CA LEU A 597 -22.38 13.25 10.31
C LEU A 597 -21.88 12.54 11.57
N LYS A 598 -22.47 12.83 12.73
CA LYS A 598 -22.16 12.11 13.95
C LYS A 598 -22.55 10.63 13.87
N ASN A 599 -23.72 10.33 13.29
CA ASN A 599 -24.19 8.97 13.07
C ASN A 599 -23.31 8.21 12.07
N LEU A 600 -22.92 8.85 10.96
CA LEU A 600 -21.97 8.28 9.98
C LEU A 600 -20.63 7.96 10.64
N ARG A 601 -20.08 8.89 11.44
CA ARG A 601 -18.87 8.60 12.23
C ARG A 601 -19.08 7.47 13.24
N GLY A 602 -20.24 7.37 13.86
CA GLY A 602 -20.61 6.24 14.73
C GLY A 602 -20.60 4.91 13.97
N LYS A 603 -21.13 4.89 12.75
CA LYS A 603 -21.14 3.70 11.89
C LYS A 603 -19.72 3.23 11.51
N THR A 604 -18.73 4.13 11.41
CA THR A 604 -17.35 3.71 11.16
C THR A 604 -16.72 2.92 12.31
N ALA A 605 -17.31 2.94 13.52
CA ALA A 605 -16.86 2.16 14.67
C ALA A 605 -17.57 0.79 14.80
N LYS A 606 -18.60 0.53 14.01
CA LYS A 606 -19.29 -0.76 14.00
C LYS A 606 -18.52 -1.71 13.09
N LYS A 607 -18.29 -2.94 13.57
CA LYS A 607 -17.72 -4.04 12.78
C LYS A 607 -18.69 -4.51 11.72
#